data_2875bda1596d02f283405f653082ed6b
#
_entry.id   2875bda1596d02f283405f653082ed6b
#
_cell.length_a   1.000
_cell.length_b   1.000
_cell.length_c   1.000
_cell.angle_alpha   90.00
_cell.angle_beta   90.00
_cell.angle_gamma   90.00
#
_symmetry.space_group_name_H-M   'P 1'
#
loop_
_entity.id
_entity.type
_entity.pdbx_description
1 polymer ?
#
loop_
_entity_poly.entity_id
_entity_poly.type
_entity_poly.pdbx_seq_one_letter_code
_entity_poly.pdbx_strand_id
1 'polypeptide(L)'
;MLIYVVRHGQTDWNAERRLQGQKDIPLNTIGREQARQNGIDLAEILKVEAIPFDFVASPLSRTRATMEILRAAMDLPPKDYRTDERLVEVSFGDWEGFTIKELKTTVRDRIAERNLNKWDFIPPGDDAESYEIMSWRVASWLNSVDRPTVCVTHGGVIRSLFRTIAKWPKAEAAEGEIPQDRILKIDTTDALIGWI
;
A
#
# COMPACT_ATOMS: atom_id res chain seq x y z
N MET A 1 -3.13 17.05 -10.43
CA MET A 1 -2.35 17.12 -9.17
C MET A 1 -1.52 15.86 -9.05
N LEU A 2 -0.24 15.98 -8.66
CA LEU A 2 0.67 14.84 -8.60
C LEU A 2 0.67 14.16 -7.24
N ILE A 3 0.59 12.82 -7.25
CA ILE A 3 0.76 11.99 -6.06
C ILE A 3 1.74 10.86 -6.41
N TYR A 4 2.78 10.70 -5.63
CA TYR A 4 3.70 9.57 -5.72
C TYR A 4 3.42 8.60 -4.59
N VAL A 5 3.16 7.34 -4.91
CA VAL A 5 2.81 6.32 -3.92
C VAL A 5 3.86 5.23 -3.91
N VAL A 6 4.37 4.93 -2.73
CA VAL A 6 5.34 3.87 -2.47
C VAL A 6 4.70 2.81 -1.58
N ARG A 7 4.81 1.54 -1.97
CA ARG A 7 4.49 0.43 -1.07
C ARG A 7 5.60 0.30 -0.03
N HIS A 8 5.26 0.01 1.22
CA HIS A 8 6.28 -0.30 2.23
C HIS A 8 7.23 -1.40 1.76
N GLY A 9 8.49 -1.33 2.18
CA GLY A 9 9.50 -2.35 1.85
C GLY A 9 9.14 -3.73 2.38
N GLN A 10 9.86 -4.75 1.95
CA GLN A 10 9.62 -6.14 2.31
C GLN A 10 9.70 -6.37 3.84
N THR A 11 8.79 -7.20 4.34
CA THR A 11 8.82 -7.80 5.68
C THR A 11 9.08 -9.30 5.55
N ASP A 12 9.40 -9.99 6.64
CA ASP A 12 9.56 -11.46 6.61
C ASP A 12 8.25 -12.15 6.21
N TRP A 13 7.11 -11.63 6.64
CA TRP A 13 5.81 -12.17 6.22
C TRP A 13 5.52 -11.98 4.73
N ASN A 14 6.03 -10.92 4.10
CA ASN A 14 5.97 -10.80 2.63
C ASN A 14 6.82 -11.89 1.95
N ALA A 15 8.05 -12.13 2.45
CA ALA A 15 8.92 -13.17 1.92
C ALA A 15 8.29 -14.57 2.06
N GLU A 16 7.62 -14.83 3.17
CA GLU A 16 6.90 -16.08 3.46
C GLU A 16 5.51 -16.16 2.78
N ARG A 17 5.05 -15.10 2.11
CA ARG A 17 3.71 -15.00 1.50
C ARG A 17 2.56 -15.17 2.48
N ARG A 18 2.75 -14.72 3.74
CA ARG A 18 1.70 -14.66 4.75
C ARG A 18 0.81 -13.45 4.54
N LEU A 19 -0.49 -13.62 4.78
CA LEU A 19 -1.43 -12.52 4.85
C LEU A 19 -1.06 -11.66 6.07
N GLN A 20 -0.63 -10.43 5.81
CA GLN A 20 -0.12 -9.56 6.86
C GLN A 20 -1.21 -8.69 7.47
N GLY A 21 -2.07 -8.12 6.61
CA GLY A 21 -3.15 -7.25 7.05
C GLY A 21 -2.64 -6.12 7.94
N GLN A 22 -3.28 -5.97 9.09
CA GLN A 22 -2.98 -4.92 10.05
C GLN A 22 -2.00 -5.35 11.16
N LYS A 23 -1.53 -6.61 11.16
CA LYS A 23 -0.41 -7.02 12.06
C LYS A 23 0.83 -6.20 11.76
N ASP A 24 1.46 -5.75 12.84
CA ASP A 24 2.58 -4.82 12.75
C ASP A 24 3.93 -5.56 12.70
N ILE A 25 4.32 -6.00 11.52
CA ILE A 25 5.55 -6.73 11.23
C ILE A 25 6.58 -5.73 10.66
N PRO A 26 7.81 -5.69 11.21
CA PRO A 26 8.84 -4.74 10.79
C PRO A 26 9.41 -5.06 9.41
N LEU A 27 10.09 -4.09 8.80
CA LEU A 27 10.88 -4.29 7.60
C LEU A 27 12.05 -5.24 7.87
N ASN A 28 12.29 -6.15 6.93
CA ASN A 28 13.54 -6.93 6.91
C ASN A 28 14.67 -6.13 6.21
N THR A 29 15.83 -6.72 6.07
CA THR A 29 17.02 -6.08 5.45
C THR A 29 16.75 -5.68 4.01
N ILE A 30 16.09 -6.54 3.23
CA ILE A 30 15.72 -6.25 1.83
C ILE A 30 14.75 -5.06 1.76
N GLY A 31 13.74 -5.04 2.63
CA GLY A 31 12.75 -3.95 2.66
C GLY A 31 13.35 -2.60 3.02
N ARG A 32 14.37 -2.59 3.88
CA ARG A 32 15.10 -1.35 4.21
C ARG A 32 15.89 -0.82 3.00
N GLU A 33 16.51 -1.70 2.23
CA GLU A 33 17.24 -1.32 1.03
C GLU A 33 16.28 -0.85 -0.07
N GLN A 34 15.12 -1.51 -0.26
CA GLN A 34 14.07 -1.06 -1.17
C GLN A 34 13.59 0.37 -0.80
N ALA A 35 13.36 0.62 0.48
CA ALA A 35 12.96 1.95 0.96
C ALA A 35 14.03 3.02 0.67
N ARG A 36 15.32 2.68 0.84
CA ARG A 36 16.44 3.57 0.54
C ARG A 36 16.52 3.89 -0.96
N GLN A 37 16.42 2.87 -1.82
CA GLN A 37 16.47 3.06 -3.26
C GLN A 37 15.30 3.90 -3.76
N ASN A 38 14.08 3.60 -3.33
CA ASN A 38 12.89 4.42 -3.65
C ASN A 38 13.08 5.89 -3.24
N GLY A 39 13.80 6.14 -2.12
CA GLY A 39 14.12 7.52 -1.69
C GLY A 39 15.09 8.22 -2.64
N ILE A 40 16.12 7.53 -3.12
CA ILE A 40 17.07 8.06 -4.11
C ILE A 40 16.33 8.40 -5.41
N ASP A 41 15.51 7.47 -5.91
CA ASP A 41 14.76 7.65 -7.14
C ASP A 41 13.75 8.80 -7.03
N LEU A 42 13.04 8.91 -5.90
CA LEU A 42 12.14 10.04 -5.63
C LEU A 42 12.89 11.37 -5.57
N ALA A 43 14.08 11.42 -4.97
CA ALA A 43 14.86 12.65 -4.91
C ALA A 43 15.14 13.22 -6.32
N GLU A 44 15.50 12.37 -7.27
CA GLU A 44 15.71 12.79 -8.66
C GLU A 44 14.40 13.24 -9.34
N ILE A 45 13.31 12.49 -9.13
CA ILE A 45 12.01 12.82 -9.69
C ILE A 45 11.50 14.18 -9.15
N LEU A 46 11.57 14.41 -7.83
CA LEU A 46 11.04 15.62 -7.22
C LEU A 46 11.89 16.86 -7.54
N LYS A 47 13.19 16.71 -7.82
CA LYS A 47 14.02 17.81 -8.35
C LYS A 47 13.49 18.33 -9.68
N VAL A 48 13.04 17.44 -10.55
CA VAL A 48 12.49 17.82 -11.88
C VAL A 48 11.15 18.52 -11.75
N GLU A 49 10.30 18.06 -10.82
CA GLU A 49 8.97 18.68 -10.58
C GLU A 49 9.09 20.11 -9.99
N ALA A 50 10.16 20.38 -9.23
CA ALA A 50 10.48 21.71 -8.65
C ALA A 50 9.33 22.37 -7.86
N ILE A 51 8.47 21.58 -7.23
CA ILE A 51 7.34 22.02 -6.40
C ILE A 51 7.40 21.38 -5.02
N PRO A 52 6.86 22.00 -3.96
CA PRO A 52 6.82 21.40 -2.64
C PRO A 52 5.83 20.23 -2.58
N PHE A 53 6.22 19.15 -1.89
CA PHE A 53 5.39 17.97 -1.65
C PHE A 53 5.07 17.81 -0.17
N ASP A 54 3.83 17.43 0.13
CA ASP A 54 3.44 16.89 1.43
C ASP A 54 3.86 15.42 1.54
N PHE A 55 4.18 14.95 2.76
CA PHE A 55 4.57 13.57 3.02
C PHE A 55 3.59 12.94 4.00
N VAL A 56 3.00 11.82 3.61
CA VAL A 56 2.02 11.09 4.43
C VAL A 56 2.30 9.58 4.41
N ALA A 57 2.13 8.93 5.54
CA ALA A 57 2.25 7.46 5.63
C ALA A 57 1.06 6.84 6.36
N SER A 58 0.81 5.55 6.09
CA SER A 58 0.03 4.72 7.01
C SER A 58 0.72 4.67 8.39
N PRO A 59 -0.01 4.61 9.51
CA PRO A 59 0.57 4.60 10.85
C PRO A 59 1.33 3.32 11.22
N LEU A 60 1.22 2.22 10.45
CA LEU A 60 1.88 0.96 10.77
C LEU A 60 3.41 1.09 10.68
N SER A 61 4.15 0.37 11.55
CA SER A 61 5.59 0.53 11.72
C SER A 61 6.39 0.34 10.43
N ARG A 62 6.01 -0.61 9.58
CA ARG A 62 6.65 -0.87 8.29
C ARG A 62 6.54 0.28 7.30
N THR A 63 5.41 0.98 7.26
CA THR A 63 5.22 2.17 6.40
C THR A 63 5.93 3.38 6.96
N ARG A 64 5.90 3.58 8.28
CA ARG A 64 6.64 4.65 8.94
C ARG A 64 8.15 4.46 8.75
N ALA A 65 8.67 3.26 8.98
CA ALA A 65 10.09 2.96 8.76
C ALA A 65 10.49 3.16 7.28
N THR A 66 9.62 2.78 6.33
CA THR A 66 9.85 3.04 4.90
C THR A 66 9.91 4.55 4.63
N MET A 67 8.97 5.34 5.16
CA MET A 67 8.95 6.80 4.99
C MET A 67 10.19 7.46 5.60
N GLU A 68 10.59 7.05 6.79
CA GLU A 68 11.75 7.61 7.49
C GLU A 68 13.07 7.32 6.73
N ILE A 69 13.24 6.11 6.20
CA ILE A 69 14.40 5.72 5.38
C ILE A 69 14.40 6.47 4.05
N LEU A 70 13.25 6.52 3.38
CA LEU A 70 13.05 7.23 2.12
C LEU A 70 13.41 8.71 2.26
N ARG A 71 12.88 9.40 3.28
CA ARG A 71 13.17 10.82 3.51
C ARG A 71 14.64 11.06 3.86
N ALA A 72 15.26 10.18 4.65
CA ALA A 72 16.69 10.25 4.94
C ALA A 72 17.55 10.13 3.66
N ALA A 73 17.16 9.26 2.72
CA ALA A 73 17.83 9.10 1.43
C ALA A 73 17.65 10.31 0.49
N MET A 74 16.67 11.16 0.76
CA MET A 74 16.40 12.44 0.08
C MET A 74 17.07 13.64 0.77
N ASP A 75 17.91 13.43 1.78
CA ASP A 75 18.48 14.49 2.64
C ASP A 75 17.42 15.36 3.34
N LEU A 76 16.24 14.81 3.63
CA LEU A 76 15.15 15.46 4.35
C LEU A 76 15.08 14.96 5.80
N PRO A 77 14.56 15.79 6.75
CA PRO A 77 14.31 15.34 8.12
C PRO A 77 13.42 14.09 8.15
N PRO A 78 13.90 12.93 8.64
CA PRO A 78 13.20 11.64 8.47
C PRO A 78 11.79 11.61 9.06
N LYS A 79 11.54 12.32 10.17
CA LYS A 79 10.28 12.28 10.92
C LYS A 79 9.32 13.43 10.63
N ASP A 80 9.65 14.30 9.68
CA ASP A 80 8.80 15.42 9.30
C ASP A 80 7.76 15.02 8.25
N TYR A 81 6.80 14.20 8.65
CA TYR A 81 5.66 13.74 7.85
C TYR A 81 4.45 13.48 8.75
N ARG A 82 3.27 13.44 8.18
CA ARG A 82 2.05 13.08 8.90
C ARG A 82 1.63 11.62 8.65
N THR A 83 0.80 11.08 9.52
CA THR A 83 0.15 9.77 9.32
C THR A 83 -1.35 9.96 9.05
N ASP A 84 -1.96 8.99 8.36
CA ASP A 84 -3.39 8.97 8.08
C ASP A 84 -3.92 7.53 8.22
N GLU A 85 -4.88 7.33 9.12
CA GLU A 85 -5.48 6.03 9.43
C GLU A 85 -6.23 5.41 8.23
N ARG A 86 -6.69 6.23 7.30
CA ARG A 86 -7.36 5.76 6.08
C ARG A 86 -6.43 5.02 5.14
N LEU A 87 -5.09 5.12 5.35
CA LEU A 87 -4.05 4.46 4.57
C LEU A 87 -3.61 3.10 5.15
N VAL A 88 -4.22 2.63 6.25
CA VAL A 88 -3.93 1.31 6.83
C VAL A 88 -4.32 0.20 5.86
N GLU A 89 -3.60 -0.93 5.90
CA GLU A 89 -3.86 -2.10 5.03
C GLU A 89 -5.23 -2.73 5.32
N VAL A 90 -5.76 -3.47 4.36
CA VAL A 90 -6.95 -4.29 4.56
C VAL A 90 -6.75 -5.26 5.73
N SER A 91 -7.73 -5.35 6.64
CA SER A 91 -7.69 -6.37 7.69
C SER A 91 -8.10 -7.73 7.12
N PHE A 92 -7.25 -8.74 7.32
CA PHE A 92 -7.59 -10.12 6.98
C PHE A 92 -8.18 -10.90 8.18
N GLY A 93 -8.44 -10.22 9.30
CA GLY A 93 -9.04 -10.82 10.50
C GLY A 93 -8.27 -12.04 10.99
N ASP A 94 -8.98 -13.15 11.22
CA ASP A 94 -8.40 -14.41 11.72
C ASP A 94 -7.41 -15.08 10.75
N TRP A 95 -7.33 -14.60 9.51
CA TRP A 95 -6.39 -15.14 8.52
C TRP A 95 -5.02 -14.47 8.55
N GLU A 96 -4.83 -13.44 9.35
CA GLU A 96 -3.54 -12.77 9.48
C GLU A 96 -2.48 -13.71 10.08
N GLY A 97 -1.30 -13.77 9.44
CA GLY A 97 -0.21 -14.67 9.80
C GLY A 97 -0.23 -16.01 9.05
N PHE A 98 -1.33 -16.37 8.40
CA PHE A 98 -1.39 -17.60 7.59
C PHE A 98 -1.05 -17.34 6.13
N THR A 99 -0.49 -18.36 5.49
CA THR A 99 -0.40 -18.41 4.02
C THR A 99 -1.71 -18.95 3.44
N ILE A 100 -2.02 -18.60 2.20
CA ILE A 100 -3.18 -19.21 1.48
C ILE A 100 -3.05 -20.74 1.39
N LYS A 101 -1.81 -21.27 1.34
CA LYS A 101 -1.57 -22.72 1.31
C LYS A 101 -1.99 -23.38 2.61
N GLU A 102 -1.65 -22.80 3.76
CA GLU A 102 -2.06 -23.29 5.08
C GLU A 102 -3.59 -23.22 5.23
N LEU A 103 -4.22 -22.10 4.87
CA LEU A 103 -5.67 -21.93 4.94
C LEU A 103 -6.44 -22.93 4.03
N LYS A 104 -5.87 -23.31 2.88
CA LYS A 104 -6.48 -24.34 2.01
C LYS A 104 -6.59 -25.70 2.69
N THR A 105 -5.80 -26.00 3.70
CA THR A 105 -5.87 -27.27 4.44
C THR A 105 -6.94 -27.27 5.52
N THR A 106 -7.33 -26.10 6.04
CA THR A 106 -8.23 -25.97 7.19
C THR A 106 -9.59 -25.40 6.84
N VAL A 107 -9.66 -24.47 5.86
CA VAL A 107 -10.87 -23.73 5.48
C VAL A 107 -11.06 -23.69 3.95
N ARG A 108 -10.96 -24.84 3.31
CA ARG A 108 -10.94 -25.01 1.83
C ARG A 108 -12.10 -24.30 1.14
N ASP A 109 -13.32 -24.46 1.66
CA ASP A 109 -14.52 -23.90 1.03
C ASP A 109 -14.53 -22.37 1.09
N ARG A 110 -14.06 -21.78 2.20
CA ARG A 110 -13.92 -20.34 2.33
C ARG A 110 -12.85 -19.77 1.41
N ILE A 111 -11.76 -20.52 1.16
CA ILE A 111 -10.74 -20.12 0.16
C ILE A 111 -11.30 -20.21 -1.25
N ALA A 112 -12.14 -21.21 -1.56
CA ALA A 112 -12.81 -21.31 -2.86
C ALA A 112 -13.75 -20.09 -3.08
N GLU A 113 -14.57 -19.75 -2.10
CA GLU A 113 -15.44 -18.57 -2.11
C GLU A 113 -14.63 -17.28 -2.35
N ARG A 114 -13.55 -17.06 -1.58
CA ARG A 114 -12.64 -15.93 -1.77
C ARG A 114 -12.09 -15.85 -3.19
N ASN A 115 -11.68 -16.96 -3.76
CA ASN A 115 -11.09 -16.96 -5.10
C ASN A 115 -12.10 -16.61 -6.20
N LEU A 116 -13.40 -16.85 -5.98
CA LEU A 116 -14.46 -16.46 -6.90
C LEU A 116 -14.75 -14.95 -6.83
N ASN A 117 -14.61 -14.34 -5.65
CA ASN A 117 -14.98 -12.93 -5.46
C ASN A 117 -14.02 -12.22 -4.48
N LYS A 118 -12.73 -12.25 -4.77
CA LYS A 118 -11.66 -11.77 -3.88
C LYS A 118 -11.83 -10.32 -3.44
N TRP A 119 -12.39 -9.46 -4.31
CA TRP A 119 -12.57 -8.04 -4.01
C TRP A 119 -13.62 -7.80 -2.90
N ASP A 120 -14.72 -8.52 -2.94
CA ASP A 120 -15.84 -8.32 -2.02
C ASP A 120 -15.82 -9.32 -0.84
N PHE A 121 -14.93 -10.31 -0.88
CA PHE A 121 -14.82 -11.33 0.17
C PHE A 121 -14.32 -10.73 1.48
N ILE A 122 -15.04 -11.02 2.57
CA ILE A 122 -14.66 -10.68 3.94
C ILE A 122 -14.14 -11.94 4.63
N PRO A 123 -12.87 -11.98 5.07
CA PRO A 123 -12.36 -13.07 5.91
C PRO A 123 -13.11 -13.16 7.24
N PRO A 124 -13.01 -14.28 7.98
CA PRO A 124 -13.54 -14.35 9.34
C PRO A 124 -12.77 -13.43 10.29
N GLY A 125 -13.45 -12.98 11.35
CA GLY A 125 -12.90 -12.06 12.36
C GLY A 125 -13.71 -10.77 12.43
N ASP A 126 -13.83 -10.20 13.64
CA ASP A 126 -14.71 -9.05 13.90
C ASP A 126 -14.25 -7.77 13.15
N ASP A 127 -12.93 -7.60 12.99
CA ASP A 127 -12.33 -6.43 12.33
C ASP A 127 -11.96 -6.70 10.86
N ALA A 128 -12.41 -7.81 10.26
CA ALA A 128 -12.07 -8.17 8.90
C ALA A 128 -12.71 -7.23 7.88
N GLU A 129 -11.96 -6.86 6.85
CA GLU A 129 -12.42 -6.02 5.74
C GLU A 129 -12.36 -6.77 4.41
N SER A 130 -13.26 -6.42 3.48
CA SER A 130 -13.03 -6.67 2.05
C SER A 130 -12.21 -5.52 1.43
N TYR A 131 -11.65 -5.75 0.23
CA TYR A 131 -11.06 -4.64 -0.53
C TYR A 131 -12.09 -3.56 -0.86
N GLU A 132 -13.36 -3.94 -1.05
CA GLU A 132 -14.44 -2.96 -1.28
C GLU A 132 -14.61 -2.02 -0.07
N ILE A 133 -14.73 -2.56 1.16
CA ILE A 133 -14.86 -1.76 2.38
C ILE A 133 -13.64 -0.84 2.54
N MET A 134 -12.43 -1.38 2.42
CA MET A 134 -11.21 -0.59 2.49
C MET A 134 -11.18 0.52 1.44
N SER A 135 -11.69 0.26 0.22
CA SER A 135 -11.67 1.22 -0.89
C SER A 135 -12.45 2.50 -0.57
N TRP A 136 -13.47 2.45 0.29
CA TRP A 136 -14.23 3.64 0.69
C TRP A 136 -13.38 4.62 1.52
N ARG A 137 -12.57 4.11 2.47
CA ARG A 137 -11.69 4.99 3.24
C ARG A 137 -10.50 5.50 2.41
N VAL A 138 -10.01 4.69 1.47
CA VAL A 138 -8.97 5.12 0.52
C VAL A 138 -9.50 6.21 -0.42
N ALA A 139 -10.72 6.09 -0.94
CA ALA A 139 -11.37 7.12 -1.75
C ALA A 139 -11.59 8.42 -0.94
N SER A 140 -11.99 8.31 0.33
CA SER A 140 -12.10 9.46 1.23
C SER A 140 -10.75 10.17 1.43
N TRP A 141 -9.66 9.40 1.60
CA TRP A 141 -8.32 9.97 1.66
C TRP A 141 -7.95 10.66 0.34
N LEU A 142 -8.10 10.00 -0.80
CA LEU A 142 -7.76 10.55 -2.11
C LEU A 142 -8.47 11.87 -2.38
N ASN A 143 -9.77 11.95 -2.05
CA ASN A 143 -10.57 13.18 -2.20
C ASN A 143 -10.15 14.33 -1.27
N SER A 144 -9.44 14.02 -0.17
CA SER A 144 -8.94 15.02 0.78
C SER A 144 -7.54 15.55 0.45
N VAL A 145 -6.87 14.97 -0.54
CA VAL A 145 -5.53 15.43 -0.97
C VAL A 145 -5.69 16.72 -1.77
N ASP A 146 -5.13 17.82 -1.26
CA ASP A 146 -5.27 19.17 -1.80
C ASP A 146 -3.97 19.75 -2.36
N ARG A 147 -2.86 19.01 -2.24
CA ARG A 147 -1.52 19.42 -2.69
C ARG A 147 -0.70 18.23 -3.19
N PRO A 148 0.38 18.47 -3.96
CA PRO A 148 1.28 17.40 -4.38
C PRO A 148 1.78 16.59 -3.18
N THR A 149 1.71 15.26 -3.26
CA THR A 149 1.88 14.38 -2.09
C THR A 149 2.75 13.17 -2.42
N VAL A 150 3.68 12.84 -1.50
CA VAL A 150 4.35 11.54 -1.43
C VAL A 150 3.67 10.70 -0.35
N CYS A 151 3.17 9.53 -0.72
CA CYS A 151 2.41 8.63 0.16
C CYS A 151 3.13 7.29 0.30
N VAL A 152 3.38 6.84 1.54
CA VAL A 152 3.85 5.48 1.82
C VAL A 152 2.72 4.65 2.42
N THR A 153 2.36 3.56 1.75
CA THR A 153 1.21 2.74 2.13
C THR A 153 1.41 1.25 1.81
N HIS A 154 0.34 0.52 1.54
CA HIS A 154 0.28 -0.95 1.43
C HIS A 154 -0.26 -1.41 0.07
N GLY A 155 -0.09 -2.71 -0.18
CA GLY A 155 -0.52 -3.32 -1.44
C GLY A 155 -2.02 -3.22 -1.70
N GLY A 156 -2.86 -3.44 -0.70
CA GLY A 156 -4.31 -3.35 -0.84
C GLY A 156 -4.77 -1.92 -1.13
N VAL A 157 -4.19 -0.94 -0.45
CA VAL A 157 -4.49 0.49 -0.70
C VAL A 157 -4.15 0.87 -2.14
N ILE A 158 -2.98 0.43 -2.65
CA ILE A 158 -2.58 0.69 -4.04
C ILE A 158 -3.54 0.02 -5.03
N ARG A 159 -4.02 -1.21 -4.77
CA ARG A 159 -5.07 -1.86 -5.57
C ARG A 159 -6.35 -1.02 -5.63
N SER A 160 -6.74 -0.42 -4.50
CA SER A 160 -7.90 0.47 -4.44
C SER A 160 -7.70 1.74 -5.29
N LEU A 161 -6.48 2.28 -5.34
CA LEU A 161 -6.16 3.43 -6.21
C LEU A 161 -6.29 3.06 -7.69
N PHE A 162 -5.78 1.90 -8.13
CA PHE A 162 -5.99 1.42 -9.51
C PHE A 162 -7.48 1.24 -9.82
N ARG A 163 -8.25 0.65 -8.91
CA ARG A 163 -9.70 0.49 -9.07
C ARG A 163 -10.42 1.83 -9.18
N THR A 164 -10.04 2.81 -8.36
CA THR A 164 -10.71 4.11 -8.28
C THR A 164 -10.34 5.01 -9.46
N ILE A 165 -9.06 5.09 -9.84
CA ILE A 165 -8.54 6.02 -10.83
C ILE A 165 -8.56 5.41 -12.24
N ALA A 166 -7.89 4.26 -12.43
CA ALA A 166 -7.83 3.58 -13.72
C ALA A 166 -9.09 2.77 -14.06
N LYS A 167 -10.08 2.71 -13.14
CA LYS A 167 -11.34 1.96 -13.31
C LYS A 167 -11.14 0.46 -13.58
N TRP A 168 -10.05 -0.11 -13.11
CA TRP A 168 -9.82 -1.54 -13.29
C TRP A 168 -11.01 -2.36 -12.79
N PRO A 169 -11.40 -3.44 -13.49
CA PRO A 169 -12.38 -4.41 -13.00
C PRO A 169 -11.97 -4.94 -11.61
N LYS A 170 -12.96 -5.27 -10.76
CA LYS A 170 -12.70 -5.78 -9.39
C LYS A 170 -11.72 -6.96 -9.37
N ALA A 171 -11.89 -7.93 -10.29
CA ALA A 171 -11.03 -9.10 -10.39
C ALA A 171 -9.58 -8.71 -10.73
N GLU A 172 -9.38 -7.80 -11.69
CA GLU A 172 -8.07 -7.32 -12.10
C GLU A 172 -7.37 -6.55 -10.97
N ALA A 173 -8.09 -5.63 -10.32
CA ALA A 173 -7.57 -4.85 -9.21
C ALA A 173 -7.16 -5.75 -8.02
N ALA A 174 -7.95 -6.81 -7.72
CA ALA A 174 -7.65 -7.74 -6.65
C ALA A 174 -6.40 -8.59 -6.89
N GLU A 175 -6.06 -8.88 -8.15
CA GLU A 175 -4.94 -9.75 -8.53
C GLU A 175 -3.70 -8.98 -9.00
N GLY A 176 -3.82 -7.68 -9.30
CA GLY A 176 -2.73 -6.85 -9.78
C GLY A 176 -1.47 -6.99 -8.93
N GLU A 177 -0.32 -7.12 -9.58
CA GLU A 177 0.97 -7.14 -8.89
C GLU A 177 1.33 -5.74 -8.39
N ILE A 178 1.75 -5.65 -7.13
CA ILE A 178 2.14 -4.39 -6.49
C ILE A 178 3.58 -4.50 -6.01
N PRO A 179 4.56 -4.05 -6.80
CA PRO A 179 5.97 -4.11 -6.46
C PRO A 179 6.33 -3.24 -5.24
N GLN A 180 7.45 -3.55 -4.59
CA GLN A 180 7.97 -2.81 -3.43
C GLN A 180 9.19 -1.96 -3.79
N ASP A 181 9.69 -2.12 -5.01
CA ASP A 181 10.87 -1.49 -5.59
C ASP A 181 10.53 -0.53 -6.74
N ARG A 182 9.28 -0.09 -6.82
CA ARG A 182 8.80 0.86 -7.83
C ARG A 182 7.92 1.93 -7.21
N ILE A 183 7.88 3.07 -7.85
CA ILE A 183 7.08 4.21 -7.46
C ILE A 183 5.86 4.30 -8.37
N LEU A 184 4.68 4.45 -7.79
CA LEU A 184 3.46 4.69 -8.52
C LEU A 184 3.25 6.20 -8.67
N LYS A 185 3.20 6.69 -9.90
CA LYS A 185 2.83 8.07 -10.21
C LYS A 185 1.33 8.16 -10.51
N ILE A 186 0.67 9.11 -9.90
CA ILE A 186 -0.74 9.46 -10.14
C ILE A 186 -0.79 10.93 -10.52
N ASP A 187 -1.45 11.22 -11.64
CA ASP A 187 -1.92 12.58 -11.95
C ASP A 187 -3.45 12.59 -11.89
N THR A 188 -3.99 13.25 -10.87
CA THR A 188 -5.45 13.32 -10.69
C THR A 188 -6.13 14.28 -11.67
N THR A 189 -5.38 15.17 -12.33
CA THR A 189 -5.91 16.10 -13.34
C THR A 189 -6.34 15.33 -14.58
N ASP A 190 -5.49 14.40 -15.02
CA ASP A 190 -5.70 13.63 -16.26
C ASP A 190 -6.20 12.21 -15.97
N ALA A 191 -6.45 11.88 -14.70
CA ALA A 191 -6.81 10.55 -14.22
C ALA A 191 -5.79 9.46 -14.66
N LEU A 192 -4.50 9.81 -14.71
CA LEU A 192 -3.43 8.91 -15.09
C LEU A 192 -2.82 8.25 -13.84
N ILE A 193 -2.55 6.96 -13.94
CA ILE A 193 -1.91 6.16 -12.89
C ILE A 193 -1.00 5.12 -13.54
N GLY A 194 0.25 5.01 -13.10
CA GLY A 194 1.22 4.06 -13.65
C GLY A 194 2.52 3.99 -12.87
N TRP A 195 3.20 2.86 -13.00
CA TRP A 195 4.52 2.62 -12.40
C TRP A 195 5.61 3.35 -13.17
N ILE A 196 6.55 3.90 -12.41
CA ILE A 196 7.79 4.53 -12.92
C ILE A 196 9.00 3.95 -12.22
#